data_f414d495b5ea6e5bf2c8ee567d0a1a0c
#
_entry.id   f414d495b5ea6e5bf2c8ee567d0a1a0c
#
_cell.length_a   1.000
_cell.length_b   1.000
_cell.length_c   1.000
_cell.angle_alpha   90.00
_cell.angle_beta   90.00
_cell.angle_gamma   90.00
#
_symmetry.space_group_name_H-M   'P 1'
#
loop_
_entity.id
_entity.type
_entity.pdbx_description
1 polymer ?
#
loop_
_entity_poly.entity_id
_entity_poly.type
_entity_poly.pdbx_seq_one_letter_code
_entity_poly.pdbx_strand_id
1 'polypeptide(L)'
;MPHKIISSKQDLHEFLAMDKKALGVTKKYPLPFVDKVWRYQIILRKYEYWTNCTNNKIMQLYYKLRHYRLGINLGFSIPCNVFAGGLRINHYGLIVVNPDAKVGEWCDIH
;
A
#
# COMPACT_ATOMS: atom_id res chain seq x y z
N MET A 1 -14.87 -15.58 -3.79
CA MET A 1 -14.86 -14.27 -4.44
C MET A 1 -13.52 -13.99 -5.08
N PRO A 2 -13.48 -13.37 -6.26
CA PRO A 2 -12.20 -13.02 -6.85
C PRO A 2 -11.48 -11.98 -5.99
N HIS A 3 -10.16 -12.12 -5.90
CA HIS A 3 -9.33 -11.18 -5.19
C HIS A 3 -9.24 -9.86 -5.97
N LYS A 4 -9.67 -8.76 -5.36
CA LYS A 4 -9.66 -7.46 -6.03
C LYS A 4 -8.29 -6.79 -5.89
N ILE A 5 -7.75 -6.34 -7.02
CA ILE A 5 -6.55 -5.53 -7.09
C ILE A 5 -6.87 -4.19 -7.75
N ILE A 6 -5.96 -3.23 -7.67
CA ILE A 6 -6.11 -1.94 -8.34
C ILE A 6 -6.02 -2.16 -9.84
N SER A 7 -7.10 -1.88 -10.57
CA SER A 7 -7.18 -2.05 -12.03
C SER A 7 -7.53 -0.76 -12.76
N SER A 8 -7.72 0.34 -12.03
CA SER A 8 -8.05 1.64 -12.59
C SER A 8 -7.66 2.75 -11.64
N LYS A 9 -7.69 3.99 -12.12
CA LYS A 9 -7.46 5.16 -11.28
C LYS A 9 -8.53 5.29 -10.19
N GLN A 10 -9.77 4.93 -10.53
CA GLN A 10 -10.86 4.93 -9.56
C GLN A 10 -10.59 3.92 -8.44
N ASP A 11 -10.11 2.73 -8.77
CA ASP A 11 -9.74 1.72 -7.77
C ASP A 11 -8.64 2.25 -6.86
N LEU A 12 -7.65 2.97 -7.40
CA LEU A 12 -6.61 3.58 -6.58
C LEU A 12 -7.22 4.52 -5.55
N HIS A 13 -8.13 5.40 -5.97
CA HIS A 13 -8.78 6.33 -5.05
C HIS A 13 -9.60 5.60 -3.98
N GLU A 14 -10.31 4.54 -4.37
CA GLU A 14 -11.06 3.72 -3.42
C GLU A 14 -10.16 3.03 -2.41
N PHE A 15 -9.06 2.42 -2.86
CA PHE A 15 -8.13 1.73 -1.97
C PHE A 15 -7.46 2.70 -1.00
N LEU A 16 -7.08 3.89 -1.49
CA LEU A 16 -6.51 4.92 -0.63
C LEU A 16 -7.50 5.37 0.45
N ALA A 17 -8.77 5.54 0.07
CA ALA A 17 -9.82 5.94 1.01
C ALA A 17 -10.10 4.83 2.04
N MET A 18 -10.16 3.58 1.60
CA MET A 18 -10.39 2.43 2.48
C MET A 18 -9.25 2.25 3.48
N ASP A 19 -8.01 2.34 3.02
CA ASP A 19 -6.84 2.24 3.89
C ASP A 19 -6.84 3.37 4.93
N LYS A 20 -7.15 4.58 4.49
CA LYS A 20 -7.23 5.74 5.39
C LYS A 20 -8.29 5.53 6.47
N LYS A 21 -9.44 5.01 6.09
CA LYS A 21 -10.53 4.70 7.02
C LYS A 21 -10.11 3.60 8.00
N ALA A 22 -9.47 2.55 7.50
CA ALA A 22 -8.99 1.45 8.34
C ALA A 22 -7.98 1.94 9.39
N LEU A 23 -7.08 2.84 8.98
CA LEU A 23 -6.08 3.42 9.89
C LEU A 23 -6.66 4.44 10.86
N GLY A 24 -7.91 4.86 10.66
CA GLY A 24 -8.56 5.84 11.53
C GLY A 24 -7.99 7.24 11.40
N VAL A 25 -7.43 7.58 10.24
CA VAL A 25 -6.78 8.87 10.00
C VAL A 25 -7.79 9.87 9.48
N THR A 26 -7.80 11.07 10.07
CA THR A 26 -8.67 12.17 9.65
C THR A 26 -7.91 13.28 8.94
N LYS A 27 -6.59 13.29 9.02
CA LYS A 27 -5.74 14.29 8.35
C LYS A 27 -5.83 14.15 6.83
N LYS A 28 -5.60 15.27 6.13
CA LYS A 28 -5.62 15.27 4.67
C LYS A 28 -4.34 14.69 4.07
N TYR A 29 -3.19 14.95 4.70
CA TYR A 29 -1.88 14.50 4.20
C TYR A 29 -1.06 13.91 5.34
N PRO A 30 -0.22 12.89 5.07
CA PRO A 30 0.68 12.34 6.08
C PRO A 30 1.85 13.28 6.37
N LEU A 31 2.25 13.34 7.64
CA LEU A 31 3.48 14.03 8.05
C LEU A 31 4.67 13.08 7.89
N PRO A 32 5.79 13.52 7.27
CA PRO A 32 6.86 12.61 6.85
C PRO A 32 7.49 11.78 7.97
N PHE A 33 7.63 12.32 9.18
CA PHE A 33 8.30 11.62 10.27
C PHE A 33 7.35 11.01 11.30
N VAL A 34 6.05 11.29 11.19
CA VAL A 34 5.04 10.84 12.15
C VAL A 34 4.18 9.74 11.55
N ASP A 35 3.72 9.94 10.33
CA ASP A 35 2.74 9.05 9.69
C ASP A 35 3.42 8.05 8.74
N LYS A 36 4.49 7.40 9.18
CA LYS A 36 5.31 6.54 8.31
C LYS A 36 4.54 5.35 7.75
N VAL A 37 3.73 4.68 8.57
CA VAL A 37 2.96 3.52 8.12
C VAL A 37 1.91 3.94 7.10
N TRP A 38 1.16 5.00 7.36
CA TRP A 38 0.18 5.51 6.42
C TRP A 38 0.84 5.93 5.10
N ARG A 39 1.97 6.61 5.18
CA ARG A 39 2.75 7.01 4.01
C ARG A 39 3.22 5.79 3.20
N TYR A 40 3.67 4.74 3.90
CA TYR A 40 4.06 3.48 3.24
C TYR A 40 2.89 2.87 2.49
N GLN A 41 1.71 2.81 3.11
CA GLN A 41 0.52 2.27 2.46
C GLN A 41 0.08 3.09 1.25
N ILE A 42 0.17 4.42 1.32
CA ILE A 42 -0.09 5.29 0.16
C ILE A 42 0.87 4.95 -0.99
N ILE A 43 2.15 4.82 -0.69
CA ILE A 43 3.16 4.51 -1.70
C ILE A 43 2.92 3.11 -2.28
N LEU A 44 2.57 2.13 -1.45
CA LEU A 44 2.22 0.78 -1.91
C LEU A 44 1.06 0.83 -2.91
N ARG A 45 -0.01 1.57 -2.61
CA ARG A 45 -1.17 1.67 -3.50
C ARG A 45 -0.84 2.36 -4.82
N LYS A 46 -0.04 3.42 -4.77
CA LYS A 46 0.42 4.10 -5.99
C LYS A 46 1.34 3.21 -6.82
N TYR A 47 2.22 2.45 -6.18
CA TYR A 47 3.07 1.49 -6.86
C TYR A 47 2.22 0.41 -7.56
N GLU A 48 1.20 -0.12 -6.87
CA GLU A 48 0.26 -1.06 -7.47
C GLU A 48 -0.43 -0.48 -8.71
N TYR A 49 -0.88 0.78 -8.61
CA TYR A 49 -1.54 1.45 -9.73
C TYR A 49 -0.62 1.59 -10.95
N TRP A 50 0.58 2.12 -10.75
CA TRP A 50 1.51 2.34 -11.88
C TRP A 50 1.94 1.02 -12.50
N THR A 51 2.08 -0.04 -11.70
CA THR A 51 2.45 -1.38 -12.18
C THR A 51 1.31 -2.03 -12.95
N ASN A 52 0.07 -1.93 -12.45
CA ASN A 52 -1.07 -2.65 -13.01
C ASN A 52 -1.75 -1.92 -14.17
N CYS A 53 -1.74 -0.58 -14.16
CA CYS A 53 -2.61 0.22 -15.02
C CYS A 53 -1.86 1.00 -16.09
N THR A 54 -0.54 1.00 -16.08
CA THR A 54 0.24 1.82 -17.03
C THR A 54 1.44 1.05 -17.57
N ASN A 55 2.01 1.58 -18.67
CA ASN A 55 3.28 1.13 -19.23
C ASN A 55 4.40 2.14 -18.98
N ASN A 56 4.21 3.06 -18.05
CA ASN A 56 5.19 4.10 -17.76
C ASN A 56 6.30 3.53 -16.87
N LYS A 57 7.39 3.12 -17.48
CA LYS A 57 8.50 2.46 -16.78
C LYS A 57 9.22 3.40 -15.81
N ILE A 58 9.26 4.68 -16.08
CA ILE A 58 9.90 5.67 -15.21
C ILE A 58 9.11 5.79 -13.90
N MET A 59 7.78 5.94 -13.99
CA MET A 59 6.94 6.06 -12.81
C MET A 59 6.89 4.74 -12.01
N GLN A 60 6.87 3.61 -12.71
CA GLN A 60 6.95 2.30 -12.05
C GLN A 60 8.23 2.18 -11.24
N LEU A 61 9.37 2.54 -11.82
CA LEU A 61 10.65 2.50 -11.12
C LEU A 61 10.69 3.47 -9.95
N TYR A 62 10.17 4.68 -10.12
CA TYR A 62 10.14 5.69 -9.08
C TYR A 62 9.40 5.18 -7.83
N TYR A 63 8.19 4.64 -8.01
CA TYR A 63 7.41 4.14 -6.87
C TYR A 63 7.97 2.84 -6.32
N LYS A 64 8.54 1.98 -7.17
CA LYS A 64 9.23 0.76 -6.72
C LYS A 64 10.37 1.11 -5.77
N LEU A 65 11.19 2.10 -6.11
CA LEU A 65 12.32 2.50 -5.26
C LEU A 65 11.84 3.15 -3.96
N ARG A 66 10.83 3.99 -4.02
CA ARG A 66 10.27 4.60 -2.81
C ARG A 66 9.66 3.56 -1.88
N HIS A 67 8.92 2.62 -2.43
CA HIS A 67 8.32 1.51 -1.70
C HIS A 67 9.40 0.68 -1.01
N TYR A 68 10.45 0.33 -1.74
CA TYR A 68 11.56 -0.45 -1.22
C TYR A 68 12.29 0.27 -0.09
N ARG A 69 12.66 1.52 -0.30
CA ARG A 69 13.43 2.30 0.69
C ARG A 69 12.64 2.53 1.97
N LEU A 70 11.38 2.90 1.85
CA LEU A 70 10.54 3.09 3.03
C LEU A 70 10.25 1.77 3.73
N GLY A 71 10.09 0.69 2.97
CA GLY A 71 9.94 -0.66 3.51
C GLY A 71 11.13 -1.08 4.36
N ILE A 72 12.35 -0.88 3.87
CA ILE A 72 13.57 -1.16 4.65
C ILE A 72 13.57 -0.37 5.95
N ASN A 73 13.22 0.92 5.89
CA ASN A 73 13.18 1.77 7.07
C ASN A 73 12.20 1.27 8.13
N LEU A 74 11.04 0.75 7.70
CA LEU A 74 10.00 0.28 8.61
C LEU A 74 10.09 -1.21 8.95
N GLY A 75 10.90 -1.97 8.22
CA GLY A 75 10.98 -3.42 8.36
C GLY A 75 9.94 -4.18 7.53
N PHE A 76 9.37 -3.55 6.52
CA PHE A 76 8.31 -4.14 5.71
C PHE A 76 8.84 -4.65 4.37
N SER A 77 8.40 -5.86 4.00
CA SER A 77 8.57 -6.42 2.66
C SER A 77 7.20 -6.89 2.20
N ILE A 78 6.40 -5.97 1.65
CA ILE A 78 5.02 -6.22 1.24
C ILE A 78 4.91 -6.05 -0.28
N PRO A 79 4.69 -7.15 -1.02
CA PRO A 79 4.60 -7.09 -2.48
C PRO A 79 3.30 -6.43 -2.95
N CYS A 80 3.28 -6.06 -4.22
CA CYS A 80 2.08 -5.56 -4.88
C CYS A 80 0.99 -6.63 -4.95
N ASN A 81 -0.27 -6.19 -4.95
CA ASN A 81 -1.43 -7.02 -5.29
C ASN A 81 -1.72 -8.16 -4.32
N VAL A 82 -1.20 -8.07 -3.09
CA VAL A 82 -1.47 -9.07 -2.05
C VAL A 82 -2.68 -8.65 -1.21
N PHE A 83 -2.73 -7.41 -0.77
CA PHE A 83 -3.79 -6.92 0.13
C PHE A 83 -4.86 -6.18 -0.64
N ALA A 84 -6.12 -6.59 -0.48
CA ALA A 84 -7.27 -5.83 -0.94
C ALA A 84 -7.41 -4.53 -0.13
N GLY A 85 -8.39 -3.68 -0.44
CA GLY A 85 -8.54 -2.39 0.22
C GLY A 85 -8.82 -2.49 1.70
N GLY A 86 -8.52 -1.42 2.44
CA GLY A 86 -8.78 -1.37 3.88
C GLY A 86 -7.68 -1.99 4.72
N LEU A 87 -6.46 -2.06 4.21
CA LEU A 87 -5.31 -2.56 4.97
C LEU A 87 -4.99 -1.62 6.13
N ARG A 88 -4.78 -2.20 7.30
CA ARG A 88 -4.32 -1.49 8.47
C ARG A 88 -3.09 -2.19 9.06
N ILE A 89 -1.94 -1.54 8.99
CA ILE A 89 -0.73 -1.99 9.67
C ILE A 89 -0.59 -1.11 10.91
N ASN A 90 -0.65 -1.73 12.08
CA ASN A 90 -0.71 -0.99 13.34
C ASN A 90 0.64 -0.49 13.82
N HIS A 91 1.73 -1.16 13.43
CA HIS A 91 3.04 -0.82 13.94
C HIS A 91 4.14 -1.21 12.95
N TYR A 92 5.23 -0.43 12.92
CA TYR A 92 6.41 -0.84 12.17
C TYR A 92 7.08 -2.02 12.87
N GLY A 93 7.85 -2.79 12.10
CA GLY A 93 8.51 -4.00 12.59
C GLY A 93 8.70 -4.96 11.44
N LEU A 94 9.29 -6.11 11.70
CA LEU A 94 9.57 -7.07 10.64
C LEU A 94 8.28 -7.72 10.14
N ILE A 95 7.86 -7.34 8.93
CA ILE A 95 6.72 -7.94 8.23
C ILE A 95 7.17 -8.33 6.85
N VAL A 96 7.16 -9.64 6.57
CA VAL A 96 7.52 -10.19 5.27
C VAL A 96 6.33 -10.98 4.74
N VAL A 97 5.89 -10.65 3.52
CA VAL A 97 4.71 -11.26 2.92
C VAL A 97 5.08 -11.94 1.61
N ASN A 98 4.57 -13.15 1.41
CA ASN A 98 4.78 -13.89 0.18
C ASN A 98 4.04 -13.22 -0.98
N PRO A 99 4.70 -12.97 -2.14
CA PRO A 99 4.05 -12.34 -3.27
C PRO A 99 2.87 -13.14 -3.86
N ASP A 100 2.78 -14.43 -3.57
CA ASP A 100 1.67 -15.28 -4.02
C ASP A 100 0.47 -15.25 -3.06
N ALA A 101 0.59 -14.61 -1.93
CA ALA A 101 -0.50 -14.51 -0.97
C ALA A 101 -1.61 -13.59 -1.51
N LYS A 102 -2.85 -13.89 -1.11
CA LYS A 102 -4.03 -13.06 -1.43
C LYS A 102 -4.80 -12.83 -0.17
N VAL A 103 -4.89 -11.58 0.25
CA VAL A 103 -5.53 -11.20 1.50
C VAL A 103 -6.74 -10.32 1.20
N GLY A 104 -7.88 -10.66 1.78
CA GLY A 104 -9.14 -9.96 1.57
C GLY A 104 -9.17 -8.55 2.17
N GLU A 105 -10.31 -7.88 2.02
CA GLU A 105 -10.50 -6.52 2.49
C GLU A 105 -10.43 -6.42 4.03
N TRP A 106 -10.06 -5.24 4.51
CA TRP A 106 -10.05 -4.87 5.94
C TRP A 106 -9.11 -5.73 6.79
N CYS A 107 -7.98 -6.15 6.20
CA CYS A 107 -6.95 -6.87 6.95
C CYS A 107 -6.28 -5.94 7.97
N ASP A 108 -6.18 -6.40 9.20
CA ASP A 108 -5.58 -5.66 10.30
C ASP A 108 -4.37 -6.43 10.82
N ILE A 109 -3.19 -5.83 10.73
CA ILE A 109 -1.92 -6.43 11.16
C ILE A 109 -1.45 -5.72 12.44
N HIS A 110 -1.32 -6.48 13.50
CA HIS A 110 -0.82 -5.97 14.78
C HIS A 110 0.64 -6.23 14.99
#